data_4090a5da07a818467dbdb19271b26f0b
#
_entry.id   4090a5da07a818467dbdb19271b26f0b
#
_cell.length_a   1.000
_cell.length_b   1.000
_cell.length_c   1.000
_cell.angle_alpha   90.00
_cell.angle_beta   90.00
_cell.angle_gamma   90.00
#
_symmetry.space_group_name_H-M   'P 1'
#
loop_
_entity.id
_entity.type
_entity.pdbx_description
1 polymer ?
#
loop_
_entity_poly.entity_id
_entity_poly.type
_entity_poly.pdbx_seq_one_letter_code
_entity_poly.pdbx_strand_id
1 'polypeptide(L)'
;MTARLRPELAGLPVYVPGKTVPGAIKLASNETVFGPLPGVREAIERATDAVNRYPDSGCMELKAALAKHLGSDFAPEHVAVGCGSVSLCQQLVQITASVGDEVIFGWRSFELYPPQVQVAGATAIQVPLTNHTFDLAAMLASVTGRTRLIFVCNPNNPTSTVVAPDALTRFIDAVPPHILIAIDEAYIEYVREPMLPDSLELVRAHSNVVVLRTFSKAYGLAGLRVGYAVGHPELITALNQVYVPFTVTAISQAAAIASLDAADELLARTDAVVAERARVSAALRAAGFTSPPPQANFVWLPLGPRTPDFVTQAANARIVVRPYGTEGVRVSVGAPEENDALLRFARDWITRTEA
;
A
#
# COMPACT_ATOMS: atom_id res chain seq x y z
N MET A 1 -1.86 -15.96 -33.29
CA MET A 1 -1.39 -14.56 -33.33
C MET A 1 -0.07 -14.50 -34.07
N THR A 2 0.07 -13.57 -35.01
CA THR A 2 1.29 -13.34 -35.80
C THR A 2 2.25 -12.37 -35.14
N ALA A 3 1.78 -11.54 -34.20
CA ALA A 3 2.61 -10.60 -33.45
C ALA A 3 3.44 -11.33 -32.38
N ARG A 4 4.74 -11.03 -32.30
CA ARG A 4 5.64 -11.54 -31.28
C ARG A 4 5.51 -10.68 -30.02
N LEU A 5 5.07 -11.27 -28.91
CA LEU A 5 5.06 -10.62 -27.60
C LEU A 5 6.39 -10.85 -26.88
N ARG A 6 6.68 -10.00 -25.90
CA ARG A 6 7.87 -10.14 -25.05
C ARG A 6 7.79 -11.43 -24.23
N PRO A 7 8.89 -12.22 -24.16
CA PRO A 7 8.93 -13.49 -23.41
C PRO A 7 8.67 -13.32 -21.91
N GLU A 8 9.01 -12.15 -21.32
CA GLU A 8 8.81 -11.83 -19.90
C GLU A 8 7.32 -11.82 -19.50
N LEU A 9 6.41 -11.68 -20.47
CA LEU A 9 4.96 -11.77 -20.24
C LEU A 9 4.46 -13.22 -20.10
N ALA A 10 5.29 -14.20 -20.48
CA ALA A 10 4.89 -15.59 -20.40
C ALA A 10 4.73 -16.00 -18.92
N GLY A 11 3.57 -16.58 -18.60
CA GLY A 11 3.25 -17.04 -17.25
C GLY A 11 2.86 -15.95 -16.26
N LEU A 12 2.86 -14.66 -16.65
CA LEU A 12 2.33 -13.61 -15.80
C LEU A 12 0.83 -13.77 -15.60
N PRO A 13 0.35 -13.89 -14.34
CA PRO A 13 -1.08 -13.92 -14.10
C PRO A 13 -1.69 -12.54 -14.36
N VAL A 14 -2.90 -12.51 -14.90
CA VAL A 14 -3.71 -11.30 -14.92
C VAL A 14 -4.12 -10.96 -13.49
N TYR A 15 -4.03 -9.68 -13.12
CA TYR A 15 -4.47 -9.25 -11.79
C TYR A 15 -5.97 -9.53 -11.61
N VAL A 16 -6.30 -10.23 -10.53
CA VAL A 16 -7.69 -10.52 -10.14
C VAL A 16 -8.07 -9.63 -8.96
N PRO A 17 -8.95 -8.63 -9.17
CA PRO A 17 -9.41 -7.78 -8.08
C PRO A 17 -10.20 -8.57 -7.04
N GLY A 18 -10.30 -8.03 -5.83
CA GLY A 18 -11.18 -8.57 -4.80
C GLY A 18 -12.62 -8.64 -5.31
N LYS A 19 -13.29 -9.76 -5.06
CA LYS A 19 -14.68 -9.95 -5.50
C LYS A 19 -15.60 -8.92 -4.84
N THR A 20 -16.56 -8.40 -5.60
CA THR A 20 -17.70 -7.64 -5.09
C THR A 20 -18.94 -8.48 -5.32
N VAL A 21 -19.66 -8.79 -4.24
CA VAL A 21 -20.89 -9.58 -4.28
C VAL A 21 -22.03 -8.68 -3.80
N PRO A 22 -23.08 -8.45 -4.60
CA PRO A 22 -24.19 -7.59 -4.18
C PRO A 22 -24.80 -8.02 -2.85
N GLY A 23 -24.94 -7.07 -1.91
CA GLY A 23 -25.47 -7.31 -0.58
C GLY A 23 -24.59 -8.13 0.36
N ALA A 24 -23.34 -8.42 0.02
CA ALA A 24 -22.35 -8.99 0.92
C ALA A 24 -21.51 -7.89 1.57
N ILE A 25 -21.03 -8.15 2.77
CA ILE A 25 -20.07 -7.33 3.50
C ILE A 25 -18.71 -7.49 2.83
N LYS A 26 -18.10 -6.39 2.35
CA LYS A 26 -16.82 -6.41 1.62
C LYS A 26 -15.66 -5.99 2.52
N LEU A 27 -14.92 -6.94 3.05
CA LEU A 27 -13.72 -6.72 3.88
C LEU A 27 -12.44 -7.20 3.17
N ALA A 28 -12.34 -6.95 1.86
CA ALA A 28 -11.31 -7.55 1.00
C ALA A 28 -10.29 -6.56 0.39
N SER A 29 -10.57 -5.25 0.39
CA SER A 29 -9.81 -4.29 -0.45
C SER A 29 -9.12 -3.18 0.34
N ASN A 30 -9.17 -3.21 1.67
CA ASN A 30 -8.58 -2.17 2.54
C ASN A 30 -9.11 -0.77 2.21
N GLU A 31 -10.38 -0.70 1.82
CA GLU A 31 -11.11 0.55 1.64
C GLU A 31 -11.55 1.10 2.99
N THR A 32 -11.74 2.41 3.10
CA THR A 32 -12.38 3.00 4.27
C THR A 32 -13.89 2.96 4.14
N VAL A 33 -14.58 2.90 5.27
CA VAL A 33 -16.05 2.96 5.34
C VAL A 33 -16.59 4.39 5.25
N PHE A 34 -15.72 5.38 5.41
CA PHE A 34 -16.11 6.78 5.36
C PHE A 34 -16.15 7.28 3.92
N GLY A 35 -17.22 7.99 3.57
CA GLY A 35 -17.29 8.75 2.32
C GLY A 35 -16.33 9.97 2.34
N PRO A 36 -16.21 10.69 1.22
CA PRO A 36 -15.38 11.90 1.16
C PRO A 36 -15.92 12.96 2.15
N LEU A 37 -14.99 13.76 2.69
CA LEU A 37 -15.31 14.92 3.51
C LEU A 37 -16.13 15.94 2.71
N PRO A 38 -16.97 16.80 3.35
CA PRO A 38 -17.80 17.76 2.63
C PRO A 38 -17.00 18.65 1.66
N GLY A 39 -15.91 19.27 2.11
CA GLY A 39 -15.05 20.10 1.25
C GLY A 39 -14.40 19.33 0.10
N VAL A 40 -14.11 18.04 0.28
CA VAL A 40 -13.60 17.16 -0.78
C VAL A 40 -14.70 16.89 -1.82
N ARG A 41 -15.94 16.64 -1.38
CA ARG A 41 -17.08 16.46 -2.29
C ARG A 41 -17.31 17.70 -3.15
N GLU A 42 -17.32 18.87 -2.55
CA GLU A 42 -17.48 20.15 -3.26
C GLU A 42 -16.35 20.41 -4.26
N ALA A 43 -15.10 20.06 -3.92
CA ALA A 43 -13.96 20.16 -4.83
C ALA A 43 -14.12 19.24 -6.05
N ILE A 44 -14.59 18.01 -5.84
CA ILE A 44 -14.93 17.06 -6.91
C ILE A 44 -16.00 17.65 -7.83
N GLU A 45 -17.10 18.15 -7.25
CA GLU A 45 -18.22 18.73 -8.00
C GLU A 45 -17.75 19.90 -8.86
N ARG A 46 -17.04 20.87 -8.31
CA ARG A 46 -16.47 21.99 -9.07
C ARG A 46 -15.53 21.55 -10.21
N ALA A 47 -14.71 20.52 -9.98
CA ALA A 47 -13.78 20.04 -10.99
C ALA A 47 -14.48 19.34 -12.16
N THR A 48 -15.74 18.93 -12.03
CA THR A 48 -16.50 18.32 -13.13
C THR A 48 -16.84 19.31 -14.24
N ASP A 49 -16.86 20.61 -13.96
CA ASP A 49 -17.14 21.65 -14.97
C ASP A 49 -16.08 21.73 -16.07
N ALA A 50 -14.88 21.21 -15.83
CA ALA A 50 -13.75 21.28 -16.74
C ALA A 50 -13.32 19.92 -17.31
N VAL A 51 -14.13 18.85 -17.19
CA VAL A 51 -13.74 17.49 -17.63
C VAL A 51 -13.50 17.37 -19.15
N ASN A 52 -13.92 18.33 -19.94
CA ASN A 52 -13.66 18.43 -21.38
C ASN A 52 -12.24 18.97 -21.69
N ARG A 53 -11.46 19.31 -20.69
CA ARG A 53 -10.09 19.80 -20.82
C ARG A 53 -9.10 18.83 -20.19
N TYR A 54 -7.88 18.79 -20.73
CA TYR A 54 -6.80 18.05 -20.08
C TYR A 54 -6.46 18.67 -18.72
N PRO A 55 -6.17 17.85 -17.70
CA PRO A 55 -5.67 18.34 -16.42
C PRO A 55 -4.26 18.93 -16.56
N ASP A 56 -3.78 19.63 -15.54
CA ASP A 56 -2.37 19.93 -15.39
C ASP A 56 -1.57 18.62 -15.32
N SER A 57 -0.78 18.34 -16.35
CA SER A 57 0.06 17.15 -16.45
C SER A 57 1.17 17.14 -15.38
N GLY A 58 1.66 18.32 -14.99
CA GLY A 58 2.69 18.49 -13.98
C GLY A 58 2.17 18.33 -12.54
N CYS A 59 0.86 18.38 -12.34
CA CYS A 59 0.21 18.37 -11.01
C CYS A 59 0.80 19.44 -10.07
N MET A 60 1.12 20.63 -10.59
CA MET A 60 1.94 21.63 -9.87
C MET A 60 1.26 22.14 -8.59
N GLU A 61 -0.05 22.41 -8.63
CA GLU A 61 -0.78 22.84 -7.45
C GLU A 61 -0.82 21.73 -6.38
N LEU A 62 -1.04 20.47 -6.80
CA LEU A 62 -1.03 19.34 -5.88
C LEU A 62 0.37 19.09 -5.30
N LYS A 63 1.43 19.20 -6.11
CA LYS A 63 2.82 19.10 -5.62
C LYS A 63 3.14 20.18 -4.60
N ALA A 64 2.70 21.42 -4.84
CA ALA A 64 2.87 22.52 -3.90
C ALA A 64 2.11 22.29 -2.57
N ALA A 65 0.86 21.79 -2.66
CA ALA A 65 0.08 21.45 -1.47
C ALA A 65 0.70 20.29 -0.69
N LEU A 66 1.21 19.26 -1.38
CA LEU A 66 1.93 18.15 -0.76
C LEU A 66 3.23 18.60 -0.10
N ALA A 67 4.05 19.40 -0.77
CA ALA A 67 5.28 19.94 -0.19
C ALA A 67 5.00 20.72 1.10
N LYS A 68 3.99 21.59 1.09
CA LYS A 68 3.53 22.31 2.29
C LYS A 68 3.09 21.37 3.42
N HIS A 69 2.34 20.31 3.08
CA HIS A 69 1.87 19.31 4.04
C HIS A 69 3.01 18.48 4.65
N LEU A 70 4.05 18.20 3.88
CA LEU A 70 5.24 17.44 4.31
C LEU A 70 6.19 18.26 5.21
N GLY A 71 6.11 19.57 5.19
CA GLY A 71 6.91 20.47 6.02
C GLY A 71 7.84 21.38 5.21
N SER A 72 8.45 22.36 5.91
CA SER A 72 9.24 23.45 5.30
C SER A 72 10.46 23.00 4.51
N ASP A 73 10.94 21.77 4.73
CA ASP A 73 12.16 21.25 4.10
C ASP A 73 11.90 20.63 2.73
N PHE A 74 10.62 20.53 2.34
CA PHE A 74 10.20 19.98 1.06
C PHE A 74 9.63 21.05 0.14
N ALA A 75 9.97 20.92 -1.14
CA ALA A 75 9.49 21.77 -2.23
C ALA A 75 8.87 20.88 -3.33
N PRO A 76 8.12 21.44 -4.31
CA PRO A 76 7.45 20.65 -5.34
C PRO A 76 8.38 19.71 -6.12
N GLU A 77 9.65 20.03 -6.27
CA GLU A 77 10.68 19.20 -6.90
C GLU A 77 11.03 17.92 -6.13
N HIS A 78 10.68 17.83 -4.86
CA HIS A 78 10.82 16.62 -4.04
C HIS A 78 9.63 15.67 -4.18
N VAL A 79 8.60 16.03 -4.97
CA VAL A 79 7.34 15.30 -5.04
C VAL A 79 7.04 14.83 -6.47
N ALA A 80 6.80 13.54 -6.66
CA ALA A 80 6.17 12.99 -7.85
C ALA A 80 4.74 12.54 -7.53
N VAL A 81 3.82 12.77 -8.47
CA VAL A 81 2.41 12.35 -8.35
C VAL A 81 2.12 11.27 -9.40
N GLY A 82 1.35 10.25 -9.03
CA GLY A 82 1.01 9.14 -9.92
C GLY A 82 -0.42 8.65 -9.78
N CYS A 83 -0.86 7.83 -10.73
CA CYS A 83 -2.17 7.17 -10.75
C CYS A 83 -2.24 6.07 -9.64
N GLY A 84 -2.31 6.53 -8.38
CA GLY A 84 -2.08 5.73 -7.18
C GLY A 84 -0.59 5.42 -6.98
N SER A 85 -0.19 5.06 -5.76
CA SER A 85 1.21 4.66 -5.47
C SER A 85 1.68 3.46 -6.30
N VAL A 86 0.76 2.63 -6.77
CA VAL A 86 1.07 1.47 -7.62
C VAL A 86 1.74 1.85 -8.94
N SER A 87 1.34 2.96 -9.56
CA SER A 87 2.03 3.44 -10.78
C SER A 87 3.44 3.94 -10.48
N LEU A 88 3.65 4.52 -9.31
CA LEU A 88 4.97 4.94 -8.84
C LEU A 88 5.88 3.74 -8.53
N CYS A 89 5.34 2.66 -7.93
CA CYS A 89 6.09 1.40 -7.80
C CYS A 89 6.58 0.89 -9.17
N GLN A 90 5.69 0.88 -10.18
CA GLN A 90 6.05 0.48 -11.53
C GLN A 90 7.12 1.41 -12.14
N GLN A 91 6.97 2.71 -11.98
CA GLN A 91 7.93 3.70 -12.47
C GLN A 91 9.30 3.55 -11.80
N LEU A 92 9.33 3.28 -10.49
CA LEU A 92 10.58 3.00 -9.76
C LEU A 92 11.31 1.80 -10.35
N VAL A 93 10.60 0.71 -10.65
CA VAL A 93 11.21 -0.44 -11.34
C VAL A 93 11.72 -0.03 -12.73
N GLN A 94 10.95 0.74 -13.50
CA GLN A 94 11.31 1.17 -14.86
C GLN A 94 12.57 2.05 -14.91
N ILE A 95 12.79 2.89 -13.90
CA ILE A 95 13.96 3.79 -13.87
C ILE A 95 15.20 3.14 -13.26
N THR A 96 15.07 1.99 -12.59
CA THR A 96 16.19 1.38 -11.85
C THR A 96 16.61 0.03 -12.39
N ALA A 97 15.70 -0.78 -12.92
CA ALA A 97 15.97 -2.19 -13.18
C ALA A 97 15.56 -2.62 -14.59
N SER A 98 16.37 -3.48 -15.19
CA SER A 98 16.21 -4.06 -16.51
C SER A 98 16.64 -5.53 -16.52
N VAL A 99 16.80 -6.11 -17.72
CA VAL A 99 17.28 -7.49 -17.88
C VAL A 99 18.66 -7.66 -17.21
N GLY A 100 18.77 -8.61 -16.31
CA GLY A 100 19.98 -8.92 -15.54
C GLY A 100 20.06 -8.24 -14.17
N ASP A 101 19.25 -7.25 -13.91
CA ASP A 101 19.16 -6.58 -12.61
C ASP A 101 18.23 -7.32 -11.63
N GLU A 102 18.36 -7.00 -10.35
CA GLU A 102 17.62 -7.61 -9.25
C GLU A 102 16.86 -6.55 -8.45
N VAL A 103 15.62 -6.91 -8.05
CA VAL A 103 14.79 -6.11 -7.14
C VAL A 103 14.43 -6.96 -5.93
N ILE A 104 14.77 -6.48 -4.72
CA ILE A 104 14.57 -7.19 -3.45
C ILE A 104 13.31 -6.70 -2.76
N PHE A 105 12.53 -7.59 -2.18
CA PHE A 105 11.43 -7.28 -1.26
C PHE A 105 11.12 -8.48 -0.36
N GLY A 106 10.56 -8.20 0.83
CA GLY A 106 10.05 -9.25 1.69
C GLY A 106 8.84 -9.96 1.06
N TRP A 107 8.67 -11.25 1.30
CA TRP A 107 7.56 -12.02 0.76
C TRP A 107 6.95 -12.96 1.80
N ARG A 108 5.66 -12.85 2.02
CA ARG A 108 4.52 -12.24 1.31
C ARG A 108 4.45 -10.74 1.55
N SER A 109 4.32 -9.98 0.48
CA SER A 109 4.09 -8.53 0.50
C SER A 109 3.13 -8.12 -0.63
N PHE A 110 3.16 -6.86 -1.07
CA PHE A 110 2.25 -6.34 -2.07
C PHE A 110 2.33 -7.12 -3.39
N GLU A 111 1.20 -7.67 -3.80
CA GLU A 111 1.10 -8.65 -4.89
C GLU A 111 1.56 -8.14 -6.26
N LEU A 112 1.68 -6.82 -6.44
CA LEU A 112 2.09 -6.24 -7.71
C LEU A 112 3.61 -6.03 -7.83
N TYR A 113 4.41 -6.20 -6.77
CA TYR A 113 5.87 -6.11 -6.91
C TYR A 113 6.43 -7.17 -7.87
N PRO A 114 6.17 -8.48 -7.71
CA PRO A 114 6.71 -9.49 -8.61
C PRO A 114 6.35 -9.27 -10.08
N PRO A 115 5.09 -9.04 -10.48
CA PRO A 115 4.75 -8.83 -11.88
C PRO A 115 5.37 -7.55 -12.47
N GLN A 116 5.49 -6.47 -11.71
CA GLN A 116 6.12 -5.24 -12.19
C GLN A 116 7.61 -5.47 -12.48
N VAL A 117 8.31 -6.18 -11.60
CA VAL A 117 9.73 -6.57 -11.79
C VAL A 117 9.88 -7.47 -13.00
N GLN A 118 9.03 -8.48 -13.16
CA GLN A 118 9.06 -9.40 -14.30
C GLN A 118 8.81 -8.66 -15.63
N VAL A 119 7.85 -7.72 -15.67
CA VAL A 119 7.58 -6.91 -16.88
C VAL A 119 8.79 -6.07 -17.29
N ALA A 120 9.60 -5.60 -16.36
CA ALA A 120 10.85 -4.90 -16.66
C ALA A 120 11.95 -5.84 -17.17
N GLY A 121 11.78 -7.16 -17.04
CA GLY A 121 12.79 -8.17 -17.37
C GLY A 121 13.82 -8.40 -16.26
N ALA A 122 13.61 -7.78 -15.09
CA ALA A 122 14.46 -7.95 -13.93
C ALA A 122 14.07 -9.18 -13.11
N THR A 123 14.93 -9.57 -12.18
CA THR A 123 14.72 -10.71 -11.29
C THR A 123 14.17 -10.25 -9.94
N ALA A 124 13.03 -10.81 -9.53
CA ALA A 124 12.45 -10.57 -8.22
C ALA A 124 13.13 -11.47 -7.17
N ILE A 125 13.79 -10.86 -6.19
CA ILE A 125 14.39 -11.54 -5.04
C ILE A 125 13.42 -11.44 -3.87
N GLN A 126 12.69 -12.52 -3.64
CA GLN A 126 11.65 -12.62 -2.61
C GLN A 126 12.24 -13.19 -1.32
N VAL A 127 12.45 -12.34 -0.32
CA VAL A 127 13.03 -12.73 0.98
C VAL A 127 11.91 -13.15 1.94
N PRO A 128 11.94 -14.37 2.51
CA PRO A 128 10.91 -14.82 3.44
C PRO A 128 10.75 -13.87 4.64
N LEU A 129 9.50 -13.70 5.09
CA LEU A 129 9.22 -12.96 6.31
C LEU A 129 9.60 -13.78 7.55
N THR A 130 10.06 -13.10 8.59
CA THR A 130 10.25 -13.70 9.93
C THR A 130 9.14 -13.20 10.84
N ASN A 131 8.34 -14.14 11.43
CA ASN A 131 7.16 -13.80 12.25
C ASN A 131 6.21 -12.80 11.56
N HIS A 132 5.95 -13.00 10.28
CA HIS A 132 5.10 -12.16 9.42
C HIS A 132 5.62 -10.73 9.20
N THR A 133 6.85 -10.41 9.60
CA THR A 133 7.50 -9.10 9.46
C THR A 133 8.71 -9.20 8.53
N PHE A 134 9.08 -8.14 7.85
CA PHE A 134 10.26 -8.10 7.00
C PHE A 134 11.52 -8.42 7.80
N ASP A 135 12.29 -9.40 7.32
CA ASP A 135 13.62 -9.71 7.81
C ASP A 135 14.65 -8.83 7.10
N LEU A 136 14.88 -7.64 7.65
CA LEU A 136 15.79 -6.66 7.07
C LEU A 136 17.23 -7.18 7.00
N ALA A 137 17.65 -8.04 7.95
CA ALA A 137 19.00 -8.63 7.92
C ALA A 137 19.13 -9.62 6.76
N ALA A 138 18.12 -10.48 6.54
CA ALA A 138 18.08 -11.38 5.40
C ALA A 138 17.98 -10.63 4.06
N MET A 139 17.23 -9.53 4.02
CA MET A 139 17.16 -8.66 2.83
C MET A 139 18.52 -8.04 2.51
N LEU A 140 19.25 -7.53 3.51
CA LEU A 140 20.59 -6.99 3.34
C LEU A 140 21.58 -8.07 2.86
N ALA A 141 21.51 -9.27 3.44
CA ALA A 141 22.33 -10.41 3.03
C ALA A 141 22.03 -10.89 1.59
N SER A 142 20.85 -10.55 1.05
CA SER A 142 20.46 -10.88 -0.33
C SER A 142 20.96 -9.86 -1.36
N VAL A 143 21.58 -8.76 -0.93
CA VAL A 143 22.12 -7.74 -1.84
C VAL A 143 23.30 -8.29 -2.63
N THR A 144 23.27 -8.08 -3.94
CA THR A 144 24.35 -8.46 -4.88
C THR A 144 24.78 -7.25 -5.72
N GLY A 145 25.82 -7.43 -6.55
CA GLY A 145 26.24 -6.40 -7.52
C GLY A 145 25.18 -6.08 -8.60
N ARG A 146 24.10 -6.89 -8.72
CA ARG A 146 22.98 -6.69 -9.65
C ARG A 146 21.78 -6.02 -8.99
N THR A 147 21.74 -5.89 -7.67
CA THR A 147 20.63 -5.24 -6.96
C THR A 147 20.55 -3.77 -7.32
N ARG A 148 19.36 -3.30 -7.71
CA ARG A 148 19.08 -1.90 -8.09
C ARG A 148 18.03 -1.24 -7.23
N LEU A 149 17.06 -2.02 -6.73
CA LEU A 149 15.91 -1.49 -5.99
C LEU A 149 15.57 -2.45 -4.85
N ILE A 150 15.20 -1.89 -3.70
CA ILE A 150 14.65 -2.62 -2.57
C ILE A 150 13.32 -1.98 -2.19
N PHE A 151 12.23 -2.76 -2.14
CA PHE A 151 10.96 -2.32 -1.59
C PHE A 151 10.82 -2.73 -0.13
N VAL A 152 10.48 -1.77 0.73
CA VAL A 152 10.12 -1.99 2.13
C VAL A 152 8.67 -1.53 2.33
N CYS A 153 7.71 -2.45 2.29
CA CYS A 153 6.30 -2.17 2.53
C CYS A 153 6.06 -2.07 4.05
N ASN A 154 5.82 -0.86 4.54
CA ASN A 154 5.77 -0.59 5.98
C ASN A 154 4.68 0.43 6.35
N PRO A 155 3.51 0.00 6.86
CA PRO A 155 3.10 -1.37 7.22
C PRO A 155 2.98 -2.33 6.03
N ASN A 156 3.36 -3.58 6.26
CA ASN A 156 3.31 -4.60 5.22
C ASN A 156 1.87 -5.02 4.87
N ASN A 157 1.58 -5.16 3.62
CA ASN A 157 0.37 -5.78 3.08
C ASN A 157 0.75 -7.16 2.50
N PRO A 158 0.24 -8.30 3.03
CA PRO A 158 -1.02 -8.43 3.77
C PRO A 158 -0.89 -8.59 5.29
N THR A 159 0.29 -8.58 5.87
CA THR A 159 0.49 -9.00 7.27
C THR A 159 0.17 -7.93 8.31
N SER A 160 0.04 -6.65 7.90
CA SER A 160 -0.22 -5.49 8.76
C SER A 160 0.89 -5.19 9.78
N THR A 161 2.02 -5.89 9.69
CA THR A 161 3.17 -5.69 10.57
C THR A 161 4.01 -4.51 10.13
N VAL A 162 4.81 -3.98 11.05
CA VAL A 162 5.80 -2.93 10.79
C VAL A 162 7.16 -3.39 11.28
N VAL A 163 8.21 -2.90 10.63
CA VAL A 163 9.57 -3.01 11.16
C VAL A 163 9.81 -1.92 12.20
N ALA A 164 10.62 -2.21 13.21
CA ALA A 164 10.97 -1.22 14.22
C ALA A 164 11.71 -0.03 13.56
N PRO A 165 11.40 1.23 13.93
CA PRO A 165 12.03 2.42 13.32
C PRO A 165 13.54 2.37 13.31
N ASP A 166 14.18 2.04 14.45
CA ASP A 166 15.64 1.91 14.54
C ASP A 166 16.20 0.81 13.64
N ALA A 167 15.47 -0.28 13.44
CA ALA A 167 15.91 -1.35 12.55
C ALA A 167 15.84 -0.91 11.09
N LEU A 168 14.83 -0.13 10.72
CA LEU A 168 14.71 0.46 9.38
C LEU A 168 15.86 1.43 9.11
N THR A 169 16.16 2.33 10.05
CA THR A 169 17.29 3.27 9.93
C THR A 169 18.62 2.53 9.75
N ARG A 170 18.93 1.57 10.61
CA ARG A 170 20.17 0.77 10.48
C ARG A 170 20.25 0.00 9.18
N PHE A 171 19.13 -0.50 8.67
CA PHE A 171 19.08 -1.18 7.38
C PHE A 171 19.42 -0.23 6.24
N ILE A 172 18.82 0.97 6.23
CA ILE A 172 19.05 1.99 5.20
C ILE A 172 20.53 2.42 5.21
N ASP A 173 21.10 2.68 6.39
CA ASP A 173 22.52 3.03 6.56
C ASP A 173 23.47 1.95 6.01
N ALA A 174 23.07 0.68 6.07
CA ALA A 174 23.89 -0.45 5.64
C ALA A 174 23.76 -0.78 4.13
N VAL A 175 22.69 -0.33 3.46
CA VAL A 175 22.49 -0.58 2.02
C VAL A 175 23.43 0.32 1.21
N PRO A 176 24.14 -0.23 0.20
CA PRO A 176 25.00 0.57 -0.67
C PRO A 176 24.25 1.74 -1.32
N PRO A 177 24.80 2.96 -1.36
CA PRO A 177 24.08 4.17 -1.77
C PRO A 177 23.68 4.22 -3.26
N HIS A 178 24.19 3.31 -4.07
CA HIS A 178 23.78 3.17 -5.48
C HIS A 178 22.51 2.31 -5.66
N ILE A 179 22.00 1.72 -4.59
CA ILE A 179 20.75 0.93 -4.59
C ILE A 179 19.62 1.82 -4.08
N LEU A 180 18.55 1.95 -4.85
CA LEU A 180 17.39 2.71 -4.44
C LEU A 180 16.57 1.92 -3.40
N ILE A 181 16.12 2.59 -2.34
CA ILE A 181 15.24 2.03 -1.31
C ILE A 181 13.89 2.75 -1.39
N ALA A 182 12.83 2.01 -1.70
CA ALA A 182 11.46 2.49 -1.73
C ALA A 182 10.71 2.04 -0.48
N ILE A 183 10.38 2.96 0.41
CA ILE A 183 9.54 2.72 1.59
C ILE A 183 8.10 2.94 1.17
N ASP A 184 7.33 1.85 1.04
CA ASP A 184 5.91 1.91 0.66
C ASP A 184 5.04 2.06 1.91
N GLU A 185 4.59 3.28 2.15
CA GLU A 185 3.83 3.71 3.31
C GLU A 185 2.34 3.88 3.02
N ALA A 186 1.76 2.99 2.21
CA ALA A 186 0.34 3.09 1.84
C ALA A 186 -0.63 3.08 3.05
N TYR A 187 -0.17 2.75 4.24
CA TYR A 187 -0.98 2.63 5.46
C TYR A 187 -0.40 3.42 6.65
N ILE A 188 0.53 4.36 6.42
CA ILE A 188 1.25 5.07 7.48
C ILE A 188 0.33 5.82 8.44
N GLU A 189 -0.78 6.37 7.96
CA GLU A 189 -1.73 7.14 8.75
C GLU A 189 -2.42 6.31 9.85
N TYR A 190 -2.34 4.97 9.78
CA TYR A 190 -2.88 4.06 10.79
C TYR A 190 -1.85 3.59 11.82
N VAL A 191 -0.57 3.86 11.60
CA VAL A 191 0.50 3.51 12.56
C VAL A 191 0.40 4.42 13.79
N ARG A 192 0.70 3.88 14.96
CA ARG A 192 0.75 4.64 16.23
C ARG A 192 2.10 4.42 16.90
N GLU A 193 2.52 5.42 17.69
CA GLU A 193 3.73 5.34 18.50
C GLU A 193 3.74 4.06 19.39
N PRO A 194 4.90 3.47 19.65
CA PRO A 194 6.26 3.90 19.25
C PRO A 194 6.72 3.36 17.88
N MET A 195 5.81 2.83 17.05
CA MET A 195 6.14 2.14 15.79
C MET A 195 6.12 3.07 14.57
N LEU A 196 5.81 4.35 14.73
CA LEU A 196 5.80 5.32 13.64
C LEU A 196 7.24 5.68 13.23
N PRO A 197 7.67 5.37 11.99
CA PRO A 197 8.99 5.77 11.51
C PRO A 197 9.01 7.25 11.12
N ASP A 198 10.16 7.91 11.28
CA ASP A 198 10.40 9.23 10.66
C ASP A 198 11.00 9.04 9.26
N SER A 199 10.17 8.58 8.33
CA SER A 199 10.60 8.29 6.96
C SER A 199 10.99 9.54 6.18
N LEU A 200 10.46 10.70 6.54
CA LEU A 200 10.82 11.97 5.91
C LEU A 200 12.21 12.42 6.31
N GLU A 201 12.66 12.13 7.54
CA GLU A 201 14.04 12.33 7.94
C GLU A 201 14.99 11.40 7.18
N LEU A 202 14.57 10.14 6.94
CA LEU A 202 15.34 9.21 6.11
C LEU A 202 15.51 9.73 4.67
N VAL A 203 14.47 10.35 4.09
CA VAL A 203 14.56 10.98 2.76
C VAL A 203 15.54 12.18 2.77
N ARG A 204 15.58 12.96 3.86
CA ARG A 204 16.53 14.09 3.98
C ARG A 204 17.97 13.60 4.12
N ALA A 205 18.17 12.53 4.87
CA ALA A 205 19.52 12.00 5.15
C ALA A 205 20.11 11.18 3.99
N HIS A 206 19.27 10.57 3.13
CA HIS A 206 19.69 9.61 2.11
C HIS A 206 19.09 9.90 0.73
N SER A 207 19.93 10.29 -0.23
CA SER A 207 19.49 10.60 -1.60
C SER A 207 18.97 9.38 -2.38
N ASN A 208 19.25 8.16 -1.91
CA ASN A 208 18.75 6.90 -2.47
C ASN A 208 17.53 6.34 -1.74
N VAL A 209 16.84 7.15 -0.94
CA VAL A 209 15.58 6.78 -0.29
C VAL A 209 14.41 7.52 -0.94
N VAL A 210 13.34 6.80 -1.21
CA VAL A 210 12.05 7.35 -1.66
C VAL A 210 10.93 6.78 -0.81
N VAL A 211 10.01 7.66 -0.38
CA VAL A 211 8.81 7.27 0.35
C VAL A 211 7.62 7.32 -0.59
N LEU A 212 6.79 6.27 -0.60
CA LEU A 212 5.54 6.20 -1.37
C LEU A 212 4.35 6.31 -0.43
N ARG A 213 3.40 7.18 -0.74
CA ARG A 213 2.13 7.34 -0.02
C ARG A 213 0.95 7.41 -0.98
N THR A 214 -0.26 7.24 -0.46
CA THR A 214 -1.47 7.16 -1.31
C THR A 214 -2.67 7.82 -0.67
N PHE A 215 -3.52 8.43 -1.49
CA PHE A 215 -4.85 8.89 -1.08
C PHE A 215 -5.91 7.78 -1.09
N SER A 216 -5.54 6.56 -1.47
CA SER A 216 -6.50 5.46 -1.61
C SER A 216 -6.97 4.87 -0.29
N LYS A 217 -6.26 5.06 0.82
CA LYS A 217 -6.52 4.38 2.11
C LYS A 217 -7.13 5.34 3.12
N ALA A 218 -6.34 5.98 3.97
CA ALA A 218 -6.84 6.89 4.99
C ALA A 218 -7.71 8.01 4.40
N TYR A 219 -7.27 8.59 3.31
CA TYR A 219 -7.98 9.69 2.62
C TYR A 219 -9.28 9.27 1.91
N GLY A 220 -9.56 7.97 1.77
CA GLY A 220 -10.82 7.49 1.19
C GLY A 220 -11.02 7.76 -0.31
N LEU A 221 -9.94 8.08 -1.04
CA LEU A 221 -10.00 8.41 -2.46
C LEU A 221 -9.58 7.24 -3.37
N ALA A 222 -9.85 6.00 -2.96
CA ALA A 222 -9.44 4.80 -3.71
C ALA A 222 -9.92 4.82 -5.18
N GLY A 223 -11.13 5.32 -5.43
CA GLY A 223 -11.70 5.45 -6.78
C GLY A 223 -11.07 6.54 -7.64
N LEU A 224 -10.42 7.54 -7.03
CA LEU A 224 -9.82 8.67 -7.75
C LEU A 224 -8.36 8.45 -8.15
N ARG A 225 -7.74 7.37 -7.71
CA ARG A 225 -6.41 6.94 -8.18
C ARG A 225 -5.32 8.00 -8.02
N VAL A 226 -5.05 8.50 -6.82
CA VAL A 226 -3.95 9.43 -6.51
C VAL A 226 -2.99 8.81 -5.51
N GLY A 227 -1.70 8.92 -5.79
CA GLY A 227 -0.60 8.62 -4.88
C GLY A 227 0.58 9.53 -5.17
N TYR A 228 1.55 9.56 -4.29
CA TYR A 228 2.73 10.39 -4.45
C TYR A 228 3.99 9.71 -3.91
N ALA A 229 5.12 10.15 -4.43
CA ALA A 229 6.45 9.81 -3.96
C ALA A 229 7.15 11.05 -3.43
N VAL A 230 7.96 10.88 -2.39
CA VAL A 230 8.82 11.93 -1.83
C VAL A 230 10.25 11.43 -1.87
N GLY A 231 11.15 12.20 -2.47
CA GLY A 231 12.55 11.80 -2.65
C GLY A 231 13.44 12.93 -3.13
N HIS A 232 14.71 12.61 -3.38
CA HIS A 232 15.68 13.56 -3.92
C HIS A 232 15.23 14.10 -5.30
N PRO A 233 15.42 15.38 -5.63
CA PRO A 233 14.95 16.00 -6.89
C PRO A 233 15.40 15.28 -8.16
N GLU A 234 16.60 14.72 -8.21
CA GLU A 234 17.07 13.96 -9.37
C GLU A 234 16.25 12.68 -9.57
N LEU A 235 15.90 11.97 -8.49
CA LEU A 235 15.03 10.80 -8.54
C LEU A 235 13.61 11.17 -8.99
N ILE A 236 13.08 12.26 -8.45
CA ILE A 236 11.76 12.79 -8.85
C ILE A 236 11.74 13.18 -10.33
N THR A 237 12.83 13.76 -10.82
CA THR A 237 12.99 14.05 -12.25
C THR A 237 12.95 12.78 -13.09
N ALA A 238 13.66 11.72 -12.68
CA ALA A 238 13.65 10.42 -13.37
C ALA A 238 12.25 9.79 -13.39
N LEU A 239 11.51 9.85 -12.27
CA LEU A 239 10.11 9.40 -12.22
C LEU A 239 9.22 10.17 -13.22
N ASN A 240 9.39 11.49 -13.30
CA ASN A 240 8.63 12.32 -14.25
C ASN A 240 8.97 12.02 -15.72
N GLN A 241 10.16 11.48 -16.03
CA GLN A 241 10.54 11.08 -17.41
C GLN A 241 9.78 9.85 -17.91
N VAL A 242 9.36 8.95 -16.99
CA VAL A 242 8.59 7.74 -17.33
C VAL A 242 7.10 7.86 -16.98
N TYR A 243 6.68 9.01 -16.47
CA TYR A 243 5.29 9.31 -16.16
C TYR A 243 4.44 9.37 -17.43
N VAL A 244 3.30 8.70 -17.43
CA VAL A 244 2.32 8.80 -18.51
C VAL A 244 1.53 10.11 -18.31
N PRO A 245 1.64 11.10 -19.22
CA PRO A 245 0.99 12.40 -19.06
C PRO A 245 -0.52 12.28 -18.85
N PHE A 246 -1.09 13.19 -18.04
CA PHE A 246 -2.54 13.33 -17.81
C PHE A 246 -3.22 12.16 -17.10
N THR A 247 -2.48 11.20 -16.51
CA THR A 247 -3.07 10.04 -15.83
C THR A 247 -3.74 10.39 -14.49
N VAL A 248 -3.36 11.51 -13.87
CA VAL A 248 -4.02 12.03 -12.66
C VAL A 248 -4.98 13.14 -13.09
N THR A 249 -6.28 12.85 -13.04
CA THR A 249 -7.32 13.73 -13.56
C THR A 249 -7.46 15.02 -12.75
N ALA A 250 -8.08 16.07 -13.33
CA ALA A 250 -8.36 17.32 -12.61
C ALA A 250 -9.22 17.08 -11.36
N ILE A 251 -10.21 16.20 -11.46
CA ILE A 251 -11.05 15.78 -10.31
C ILE A 251 -10.19 15.16 -9.20
N SER A 252 -9.25 14.30 -9.60
CA SER A 252 -8.36 13.63 -8.64
C SER A 252 -7.42 14.60 -7.95
N GLN A 253 -6.86 15.56 -8.70
CA GLN A 253 -5.98 16.60 -8.15
C GLN A 253 -6.74 17.50 -7.17
N ALA A 254 -7.91 18.00 -7.57
CA ALA A 254 -8.75 18.86 -6.72
C ALA A 254 -9.19 18.15 -5.40
N ALA A 255 -9.59 16.88 -5.51
CA ALA A 255 -9.98 16.07 -4.35
C ALA A 255 -8.80 15.82 -3.41
N ALA A 256 -7.59 15.57 -3.94
CA ALA A 256 -6.40 15.36 -3.14
C ALA A 256 -6.00 16.64 -2.39
N ILE A 257 -6.00 17.80 -3.06
CA ILE A 257 -5.72 19.10 -2.44
C ILE A 257 -6.71 19.38 -1.30
N ALA A 258 -8.01 19.26 -1.58
CA ALA A 258 -9.04 19.48 -0.56
C ALA A 258 -8.94 18.51 0.63
N SER A 259 -8.43 17.28 0.39
CA SER A 259 -8.18 16.31 1.46
C SER A 259 -7.00 16.70 2.36
N LEU A 260 -5.96 17.33 1.80
CA LEU A 260 -4.82 17.84 2.57
C LEU A 260 -5.24 19.02 3.46
N ASP A 261 -6.14 19.87 2.98
CA ASP A 261 -6.70 20.98 3.76
C ASP A 261 -7.58 20.51 4.94
N ALA A 262 -8.14 19.30 4.85
CA ALA A 262 -8.97 18.67 5.87
C ALA A 262 -8.23 17.55 6.64
N ALA A 263 -6.90 17.61 6.71
CA ALA A 263 -6.07 16.54 7.26
C ALA A 263 -6.43 16.18 8.72
N ASP A 264 -6.71 17.16 9.58
CA ASP A 264 -7.03 16.93 10.99
C ASP A 264 -8.33 16.11 11.16
N GLU A 265 -9.39 16.45 10.39
CA GLU A 265 -10.65 15.68 10.42
C GLU A 265 -10.45 14.26 9.89
N LEU A 266 -9.62 14.12 8.87
CA LEU A 266 -9.26 12.83 8.31
C LEU A 266 -8.50 11.98 9.32
N LEU A 267 -7.53 12.56 10.04
CA LEU A 267 -6.76 11.84 11.06
C LEU A 267 -7.66 11.36 12.20
N ALA A 268 -8.66 12.16 12.62
CA ALA A 268 -9.66 11.71 13.59
C ALA A 268 -10.43 10.47 13.12
N ARG A 269 -10.71 10.35 11.80
CA ARG A 269 -11.31 9.14 11.22
C ARG A 269 -10.35 7.94 11.27
N THR A 270 -9.05 8.15 11.11
CA THR A 270 -8.07 7.05 11.26
C THR A 270 -8.01 6.55 12.70
N ASP A 271 -8.18 7.42 13.71
CA ASP A 271 -8.24 7.01 15.12
C ASP A 271 -9.42 6.09 15.40
N ALA A 272 -10.59 6.36 14.81
CA ALA A 272 -11.75 5.47 14.91
C ALA A 272 -11.45 4.08 14.30
N VAL A 273 -10.78 4.04 13.15
CA VAL A 273 -10.36 2.76 12.50
C VAL A 273 -9.33 2.03 13.36
N VAL A 274 -8.39 2.74 13.97
CA VAL A 274 -7.37 2.15 14.86
C VAL A 274 -7.99 1.56 16.11
N ALA A 275 -8.95 2.25 16.73
CA ALA A 275 -9.70 1.75 17.88
C ALA A 275 -10.49 0.48 17.50
N GLU A 276 -11.17 0.50 16.37
CA GLU A 276 -11.93 -0.66 15.87
C GLU A 276 -11.00 -1.83 15.48
N ARG A 277 -9.85 -1.56 14.87
CA ARG A 277 -8.80 -2.56 14.64
C ARG A 277 -8.36 -3.26 15.92
N ALA A 278 -8.14 -2.49 16.98
CA ALA A 278 -7.74 -3.04 18.28
C ALA A 278 -8.84 -3.96 18.85
N ARG A 279 -10.12 -3.54 18.76
CA ARG A 279 -11.29 -4.33 19.19
C ARG A 279 -11.39 -5.65 18.40
N VAL A 280 -11.32 -5.56 17.07
CA VAL A 280 -11.40 -6.73 16.18
C VAL A 280 -10.25 -7.69 16.45
N SER A 281 -9.02 -7.18 16.54
CA SER A 281 -7.85 -8.01 16.81
C SER A 281 -7.93 -8.72 18.18
N ALA A 282 -8.39 -8.02 19.22
CA ALA A 282 -8.58 -8.61 20.54
C ALA A 282 -9.66 -9.71 20.54
N ALA A 283 -10.80 -9.46 19.87
CA ALA A 283 -11.89 -10.41 19.77
C ALA A 283 -11.52 -11.67 18.96
N LEU A 284 -10.74 -11.53 17.88
CA LEU A 284 -10.23 -12.68 17.12
C LEU A 284 -9.25 -13.52 17.94
N ARG A 285 -8.33 -12.88 18.67
CA ARG A 285 -7.43 -13.62 19.58
C ARG A 285 -8.20 -14.35 20.69
N ALA A 286 -9.19 -13.71 21.30
CA ALA A 286 -10.05 -14.35 22.30
C ALA A 286 -10.85 -15.54 21.75
N ALA A 287 -11.15 -15.53 20.45
CA ALA A 287 -11.78 -16.64 19.75
C ALA A 287 -10.79 -17.74 19.31
N GLY A 288 -9.48 -17.64 19.63
CA GLY A 288 -8.48 -18.66 19.31
C GLY A 288 -7.68 -18.42 18.02
N PHE A 289 -7.89 -17.31 17.31
CA PHE A 289 -7.08 -17.00 16.13
C PHE A 289 -5.71 -16.43 16.49
N THR A 290 -4.69 -16.93 15.82
CA THR A 290 -3.37 -16.27 15.80
C THR A 290 -3.40 -15.12 14.82
N SER A 291 -2.88 -13.95 15.21
CA SER A 291 -2.72 -12.78 14.33
C SER A 291 -1.54 -11.96 14.83
N PRO A 292 -0.61 -11.54 13.96
CA PRO A 292 0.43 -10.60 14.34
C PRO A 292 -0.19 -9.26 14.77
N PRO A 293 0.50 -8.44 15.59
CA PRO A 293 0.02 -7.11 15.97
C PRO A 293 -0.17 -6.22 14.73
N PRO A 294 -1.43 -5.81 14.40
CA PRO A 294 -1.68 -5.07 13.17
C PRO A 294 -1.43 -3.56 13.34
N GLN A 295 -0.87 -2.92 12.30
CA GLN A 295 -0.64 -1.48 12.24
C GLN A 295 -1.29 -0.79 11.02
N ALA A 296 -1.91 -1.55 10.10
CA ALA A 296 -2.69 -1.01 8.97
C ALA A 296 -4.20 -1.02 9.27
N ASN A 297 -5.05 -0.73 8.28
CA ASN A 297 -6.51 -0.82 8.40
C ASN A 297 -7.06 -2.23 8.11
N PHE A 298 -6.31 -3.26 8.43
CA PHE A 298 -6.69 -4.66 8.27
C PHE A 298 -5.94 -5.54 9.26
N VAL A 299 -6.44 -6.77 9.44
CA VAL A 299 -5.80 -7.84 10.21
C VAL A 299 -5.38 -8.97 9.28
N TRP A 300 -4.34 -9.70 9.66
CA TRP A 300 -3.87 -10.89 8.99
C TRP A 300 -4.17 -12.14 9.83
N LEU A 301 -4.80 -13.14 9.23
CA LEU A 301 -5.08 -14.45 9.83
C LEU A 301 -4.24 -15.50 9.09
N PRO A 302 -3.14 -15.97 9.68
CA PRO A 302 -2.29 -17.01 9.07
C PRO A 302 -2.92 -18.39 9.27
N LEU A 303 -3.94 -18.72 8.49
CA LEU A 303 -4.74 -19.94 8.63
C LEU A 303 -4.10 -21.19 8.00
N GLY A 304 -3.03 -21.01 7.22
CA GLY A 304 -2.36 -22.12 6.54
C GLY A 304 -3.34 -22.89 5.64
N PRO A 305 -3.31 -24.23 5.66
CA PRO A 305 -4.19 -25.08 4.84
C PRO A 305 -5.69 -24.89 5.09
N ARG A 306 -6.09 -24.26 6.21
CA ARG A 306 -7.50 -23.94 6.52
C ARG A 306 -8.03 -22.71 5.78
N THR A 307 -7.16 -21.97 5.07
CA THR A 307 -7.52 -20.75 4.32
C THR A 307 -8.68 -20.96 3.34
N PRO A 308 -8.68 -21.98 2.45
CA PRO A 308 -9.76 -22.17 1.47
C PRO A 308 -11.12 -22.43 2.12
N ASP A 309 -11.16 -23.19 3.20
CA ASP A 309 -12.39 -23.45 3.94
C ASP A 309 -12.94 -22.18 4.58
N PHE A 310 -12.10 -21.43 5.31
CA PHE A 310 -12.50 -20.15 5.92
C PHE A 310 -13.10 -19.20 4.87
N VAL A 311 -12.46 -19.05 3.71
CA VAL A 311 -12.93 -18.18 2.63
C VAL A 311 -14.28 -18.64 2.07
N THR A 312 -14.45 -19.95 1.89
CA THR A 312 -15.71 -20.52 1.40
C THR A 312 -16.84 -20.30 2.39
N GLN A 313 -16.60 -20.57 3.67
CA GLN A 313 -17.61 -20.39 4.72
C GLN A 313 -17.93 -18.92 4.96
N ALA A 314 -16.94 -18.02 4.90
CA ALA A 314 -17.17 -16.57 4.96
C ALA A 314 -18.06 -16.10 3.80
N ALA A 315 -17.79 -16.57 2.58
CA ALA A 315 -18.62 -16.24 1.41
C ALA A 315 -20.08 -16.75 1.58
N ASN A 316 -20.28 -17.94 2.14
CA ASN A 316 -21.60 -18.48 2.48
C ASN A 316 -22.31 -17.60 3.52
N ALA A 317 -21.56 -17.04 4.47
CA ALA A 317 -22.07 -16.04 5.43
C ALA A 317 -22.18 -14.61 4.86
N ARG A 318 -22.01 -14.46 3.52
CA ARG A 318 -22.04 -13.19 2.80
C ARG A 318 -20.99 -12.18 3.27
N ILE A 319 -19.81 -12.68 3.64
CA ILE A 319 -18.62 -11.88 4.01
C ILE A 319 -17.52 -12.18 3.01
N VAL A 320 -17.03 -11.13 2.33
CA VAL A 320 -15.94 -11.24 1.34
C VAL A 320 -14.64 -10.76 1.96
N VAL A 321 -13.66 -11.66 2.04
CA VAL A 321 -12.31 -11.42 2.56
C VAL A 321 -11.26 -11.66 1.47
N ARG A 322 -10.01 -11.29 1.69
CA ARG A 322 -8.92 -11.46 0.70
C ARG A 322 -8.04 -12.67 1.06
N PRO A 323 -8.15 -13.79 0.33
CA PRO A 323 -7.24 -14.92 0.51
C PRO A 323 -5.87 -14.67 -0.13
N TYR A 324 -4.85 -15.32 0.42
CA TYR A 324 -3.49 -15.43 -0.12
C TYR A 324 -3.09 -16.90 -0.20
N GLY A 325 -3.54 -17.58 -1.23
CA GLY A 325 -3.31 -19.02 -1.43
C GLY A 325 -3.73 -19.84 -0.22
N THR A 326 -2.81 -20.66 0.29
CA THR A 326 -2.95 -21.42 1.53
C THR A 326 -2.17 -20.80 2.69
N GLU A 327 -1.74 -19.55 2.59
CA GLU A 327 -0.97 -18.88 3.65
C GLU A 327 -1.87 -18.24 4.69
N GLY A 328 -2.97 -17.62 4.26
CA GLY A 328 -3.89 -16.95 5.18
C GLY A 328 -4.87 -16.02 4.50
N VAL A 329 -5.55 -15.24 5.33
CA VAL A 329 -6.59 -14.30 4.92
C VAL A 329 -6.29 -12.92 5.47
N ARG A 330 -6.36 -11.90 4.61
CA ARG A 330 -6.38 -10.50 5.03
C ARG A 330 -7.83 -10.04 5.13
N VAL A 331 -8.16 -9.43 6.25
CA VAL A 331 -9.49 -8.90 6.54
C VAL A 331 -9.40 -7.40 6.82
N SER A 332 -10.04 -6.58 5.98
CA SER A 332 -10.13 -5.14 6.20
C SER A 332 -10.95 -4.83 7.46
N VAL A 333 -10.59 -3.77 8.17
CA VAL A 333 -11.42 -3.23 9.26
C VAL A 333 -12.53 -2.41 8.62
N GLY A 334 -13.76 -2.90 8.73
CA GLY A 334 -14.98 -2.29 8.21
C GLY A 334 -15.68 -1.41 9.23
N ALA A 335 -16.96 -1.11 8.99
CA ALA A 335 -17.84 -0.50 9.97
C ALA A 335 -18.06 -1.43 11.19
N PRO A 336 -18.40 -0.90 12.37
CA PRO A 336 -18.61 -1.72 13.56
C PRO A 336 -19.57 -2.90 13.32
N GLU A 337 -20.66 -2.69 12.63
CA GLU A 337 -21.66 -3.71 12.31
C GLU A 337 -21.11 -4.79 11.37
N GLU A 338 -20.29 -4.39 10.40
CA GLU A 338 -19.61 -5.30 9.46
C GLU A 338 -18.58 -6.17 10.19
N ASN A 339 -17.82 -5.56 11.11
CA ASN A 339 -16.85 -6.25 11.95
C ASN A 339 -17.54 -7.18 12.94
N ASP A 340 -18.69 -6.80 13.51
CA ASP A 340 -19.48 -7.68 14.39
C ASP A 340 -19.99 -8.92 13.65
N ALA A 341 -20.42 -8.78 12.40
CA ALA A 341 -20.81 -9.90 11.56
C ALA A 341 -19.61 -10.85 11.31
N LEU A 342 -18.44 -10.29 10.98
CA LEU A 342 -17.20 -11.05 10.85
C LEU A 342 -16.85 -11.80 12.15
N LEU A 343 -16.91 -11.14 13.29
CA LEU A 343 -16.54 -11.73 14.58
C LEU A 343 -17.51 -12.84 15.02
N ARG A 344 -18.80 -12.71 14.73
CA ARG A 344 -19.76 -13.81 14.93
C ARG A 344 -19.40 -15.01 14.06
N PHE A 345 -19.22 -14.78 12.75
CA PHE A 345 -18.83 -15.82 11.82
C PHE A 345 -17.52 -16.51 12.24
N ALA A 346 -16.49 -15.75 12.61
CA ALA A 346 -15.18 -16.29 12.99
C ALA A 346 -15.27 -17.19 14.23
N ARG A 347 -16.02 -16.80 15.25
CA ARG A 347 -16.29 -17.64 16.45
C ARG A 347 -16.99 -18.94 16.09
N ASP A 348 -18.05 -18.87 15.29
CA ASP A 348 -18.80 -20.06 14.86
C ASP A 348 -17.96 -21.00 14.02
N TRP A 349 -17.07 -20.44 13.19
CA TRP A 349 -16.19 -21.22 12.32
C TRP A 349 -15.14 -21.98 13.14
N ILE A 350 -14.46 -21.32 14.09
CA ILE A 350 -13.39 -21.97 14.86
C ILE A 350 -13.96 -23.05 15.78
N THR A 351 -15.11 -22.81 16.41
CA THR A 351 -15.78 -23.81 17.25
C THR A 351 -16.13 -25.07 16.46
N ARG A 352 -16.54 -24.95 15.20
CA ARG A 352 -16.87 -26.09 14.33
C ARG A 352 -15.65 -26.85 13.84
N THR A 353 -14.50 -26.20 13.76
CA THR A 353 -13.27 -26.83 13.23
C THR A 353 -12.41 -27.45 14.31
N GLU A 354 -12.70 -27.17 15.59
CA GLU A 354 -12.03 -27.77 16.75
C GLU A 354 -12.88 -28.87 17.42
N ALA A 355 -14.16 -29.01 17.05
CA ALA A 355 -15.06 -30.09 17.48
C ALA A 355 -14.96 -31.30 16.51
#